data_b22f3c2964cea3eb3c17e7358c753d28
#
_entry.id   b22f3c2964cea3eb3c17e7358c753d28
#
_cell.length_a   1.000
_cell.length_b   1.000
_cell.length_c   1.000
_cell.angle_alpha   90.00
_cell.angle_beta   90.00
_cell.angle_gamma   90.00
#
_symmetry.space_group_name_H-M   'P 1'
#
loop_
_entity.id
_entity.type
_entity.pdbx_description
1 polymer ?
#
loop_
_entity_poly.entity_id
_entity_poly.type
_entity_poly.pdbx_seq_one_letter_code
_entity_poly.pdbx_strand_id
1 'polypeptide(L)'
;KKIDSQTTICKILFACLLVVANLALEKIGHKKGEYDVINPMDHVNASQSTNDAYPTGFRIAVYNSILKLIDKIQYLHDGFDNKAKEFAKILKMGRTQLQDAVPMTVGQEFKAFAVLLEEEVRNLKRTAGLLLEVNLGATAIGTGLNTPKGYTELVVKHLAEVTGLPCVPAENLIEATSDCGAYVMVHGALKRTAVKLSKVCNDLRLLSSGPRAGI
;
A
#
# COMPACT_ATOMS: atom_id res chain seq x y z
N LYS A 1 -26.16 -13.98 -6.20
CA LYS A 1 -25.60 -14.64 -4.98
C LYS A 1 -24.62 -13.64 -4.37
N LYS A 2 -24.96 -13.04 -3.22
CA LYS A 2 -23.98 -12.31 -2.40
C LYS A 2 -22.88 -13.30 -2.03
N ILE A 3 -21.66 -13.07 -2.49
CA ILE A 3 -20.49 -13.79 -2.00
C ILE A 3 -20.35 -13.31 -0.55
N ASP A 4 -20.52 -14.21 0.38
CA ASP A 4 -20.25 -13.93 1.80
C ASP A 4 -18.72 -13.74 1.92
N SER A 5 -18.33 -12.48 1.99
CA SER A 5 -16.91 -12.07 2.04
C SER A 5 -16.19 -12.69 3.23
N GLN A 6 -16.87 -12.82 4.36
CA GLN A 6 -16.28 -13.38 5.58
C GLN A 6 -15.97 -14.87 5.42
N THR A 7 -16.89 -15.65 4.87
CA THR A 7 -16.67 -17.08 4.55
C THR A 7 -15.53 -17.27 3.54
N THR A 8 -15.39 -16.36 2.57
CA THR A 8 -14.30 -16.43 1.57
C THR A 8 -12.96 -16.16 2.20
N ILE A 9 -12.83 -15.14 3.05
CA ILE A 9 -11.60 -14.79 3.77
C ILE A 9 -11.17 -15.95 4.68
N CYS A 10 -12.07 -16.53 5.45
CA CYS A 10 -11.78 -17.68 6.29
C CYS A 10 -11.27 -18.88 5.48
N LYS A 11 -11.86 -19.16 4.31
CA LYS A 11 -11.40 -20.23 3.42
C LYS A 11 -9.99 -19.99 2.86
N ILE A 12 -9.66 -18.74 2.51
CA ILE A 12 -8.32 -18.39 2.04
C ILE A 12 -7.30 -18.57 3.16
N LEU A 13 -7.59 -18.07 4.37
CA LEU A 13 -6.70 -18.25 5.51
C LEU A 13 -6.47 -19.73 5.80
N PHE A 14 -7.54 -20.52 5.86
CA PHE A 14 -7.45 -21.96 6.08
C PHE A 14 -6.60 -22.67 5.01
N ALA A 15 -6.77 -22.32 3.74
CA ALA A 15 -5.92 -22.86 2.68
C ALA A 15 -4.44 -22.51 2.87
N CYS A 16 -4.12 -21.30 3.31
CA CYS A 16 -2.74 -20.90 3.63
C CYS A 16 -2.16 -21.72 4.80
N LEU A 17 -2.95 -21.94 5.86
CA LEU A 17 -2.54 -22.75 7.02
C LEU A 17 -2.24 -24.20 6.61
N LEU A 18 -3.06 -24.80 5.73
CA LEU A 18 -2.82 -26.13 5.17
C LEU A 18 -1.52 -26.19 4.36
N VAL A 19 -1.25 -25.18 3.54
CA VAL A 19 -0.01 -25.12 2.76
C VAL A 19 1.20 -25.04 3.67
N VAL A 20 1.16 -24.16 4.69
CA VAL A 20 2.26 -23.99 5.66
C VAL A 20 2.50 -25.27 6.44
N ALA A 21 1.43 -25.93 6.94
CA ALA A 21 1.54 -27.18 7.66
C ALA A 21 2.19 -28.28 6.81
N ASN A 22 1.77 -28.42 5.54
CA ASN A 22 2.32 -29.40 4.63
C ASN A 22 3.78 -29.14 4.27
N LEU A 23 4.17 -27.87 4.05
CA LEU A 23 5.58 -27.51 3.82
C LEU A 23 6.46 -27.80 5.05
N ALA A 24 5.93 -27.54 6.25
CA ALA A 24 6.62 -27.85 7.49
C ALA A 24 6.80 -29.37 7.68
N LEU A 25 5.77 -30.18 7.40
CA LEU A 25 5.84 -31.65 7.42
C LEU A 25 6.92 -32.18 6.47
N GLU A 26 6.92 -31.71 5.22
CA GLU A 26 7.96 -32.11 4.23
C GLU A 26 9.37 -31.75 4.71
N LYS A 27 9.54 -30.57 5.31
CA LYS A 27 10.84 -30.09 5.80
C LYS A 27 11.41 -30.92 6.93
N ILE A 28 10.56 -31.56 7.73
CA ILE A 28 10.97 -32.47 8.83
C ILE A 28 10.94 -33.94 8.42
N GLY A 29 10.73 -34.25 7.14
CA GLY A 29 10.79 -35.61 6.59
C GLY A 29 9.48 -36.40 6.67
N HIS A 30 8.36 -35.75 6.94
CA HIS A 30 7.02 -36.34 6.98
C HIS A 30 6.28 -36.16 5.66
N LYS A 31 5.19 -36.91 5.46
CA LYS A 31 4.32 -36.78 4.29
C LYS A 31 3.28 -35.70 4.51
N LYS A 32 2.84 -35.07 3.41
CA LYS A 32 1.69 -34.16 3.42
C LYS A 32 0.46 -34.86 3.98
N GLY A 33 -0.26 -34.18 4.85
CA GLY A 33 -1.46 -34.69 5.49
C GLY A 33 -1.24 -35.44 6.81
N GLU A 34 -0.02 -35.61 7.26
CA GLU A 34 0.28 -36.19 8.59
C GLU A 34 0.05 -35.14 9.69
N TYR A 35 -1.21 -34.68 9.82
CA TYR A 35 -1.60 -33.58 10.72
C TYR A 35 -1.57 -33.94 12.21
N ASP A 36 -1.38 -35.22 12.54
CA ASP A 36 -1.06 -35.64 13.91
C ASP A 36 0.32 -35.13 14.37
N VAL A 37 1.23 -34.85 13.42
CA VAL A 37 2.56 -34.30 13.70
C VAL A 37 2.54 -32.76 13.65
N ILE A 38 2.04 -32.17 12.56
CA ILE A 38 1.85 -30.71 12.47
C ILE A 38 0.43 -30.43 12.00
N ASN A 39 -0.41 -30.02 12.93
CA ASN A 39 -1.80 -29.65 12.69
C ASN A 39 -1.90 -28.20 12.20
N PRO A 40 -2.61 -27.91 11.09
CA PRO A 40 -2.76 -26.56 10.59
C PRO A 40 -3.49 -25.62 11.54
N MET A 41 -4.45 -26.13 12.35
CA MET A 41 -5.22 -25.30 13.28
C MET A 41 -4.55 -25.18 14.64
N ASP A 42 -4.11 -26.30 15.22
CA ASP A 42 -3.61 -26.34 16.60
C ASP A 42 -2.16 -25.85 16.71
N HIS A 43 -1.37 -26.01 15.63
CA HIS A 43 0.02 -25.59 15.61
C HIS A 43 0.25 -24.33 14.76
N VAL A 44 -0.10 -24.33 13.46
CA VAL A 44 0.20 -23.20 12.57
C VAL A 44 -0.68 -22.00 12.88
N ASN A 45 -1.96 -22.21 13.21
CA ASN A 45 -2.91 -21.14 13.57
C ASN A 45 -2.95 -20.84 15.08
N ALA A 46 -2.08 -21.45 15.86
CA ALA A 46 -2.06 -21.23 17.31
C ALA A 46 -1.94 -19.73 17.65
N SER A 47 -2.80 -19.28 18.56
CA SER A 47 -2.86 -17.87 19.02
C SER A 47 -3.22 -16.84 17.94
N GLN A 48 -3.77 -17.25 16.81
CA GLN A 48 -4.19 -16.37 15.72
C GLN A 48 -5.69 -16.43 15.47
N SER A 49 -6.21 -15.34 14.91
CA SER A 49 -7.56 -15.24 14.35
C SER A 49 -7.50 -14.69 12.93
N THR A 50 -8.55 -14.95 12.13
CA THR A 50 -8.73 -14.24 10.86
C THR A 50 -8.78 -12.71 11.06
N ASN A 51 -9.23 -12.26 12.23
CA ASN A 51 -9.44 -10.85 12.54
C ASN A 51 -8.15 -10.09 12.85
N ASP A 52 -7.05 -10.77 13.11
CA ASP A 52 -5.74 -10.15 13.31
C ASP A 52 -4.71 -10.54 12.22
N ALA A 53 -4.60 -11.80 11.87
CA ALA A 53 -3.64 -12.28 10.89
C ALA A 53 -3.92 -11.75 9.47
N TYR A 54 -5.20 -11.76 9.03
CA TYR A 54 -5.57 -11.29 7.69
C TYR A 54 -5.35 -9.79 7.51
N PRO A 55 -5.86 -8.88 8.38
CA PRO A 55 -5.61 -7.45 8.23
C PRO A 55 -4.12 -7.10 8.33
N THR A 56 -3.35 -7.79 9.16
CA THR A 56 -1.89 -7.62 9.22
C THR A 56 -1.23 -7.96 7.88
N GLY A 57 -1.54 -9.12 7.30
CA GLY A 57 -1.05 -9.51 5.98
C GLY A 57 -1.48 -8.54 4.87
N PHE A 58 -2.71 -8.05 4.93
CA PHE A 58 -3.24 -7.07 3.99
C PHE A 58 -2.52 -5.71 4.11
N ARG A 59 -2.25 -5.21 5.33
CA ARG A 59 -1.46 -3.99 5.56
C ARG A 59 -0.08 -4.08 4.93
N ILE A 60 0.64 -5.20 5.13
CA ILE A 60 1.97 -5.44 4.55
C ILE A 60 1.91 -5.48 3.02
N ALA A 61 0.92 -6.17 2.45
CA ALA A 61 0.75 -6.27 1.00
C ALA A 61 0.48 -4.89 0.36
N VAL A 62 -0.40 -4.08 0.96
CA VAL A 62 -0.70 -2.72 0.52
C VAL A 62 0.52 -1.82 0.67
N TYR A 63 1.21 -1.88 1.79
CA TYR A 63 2.46 -1.13 2.01
C TYR A 63 3.48 -1.38 0.91
N ASN A 64 3.80 -2.64 0.64
CA ASN A 64 4.74 -3.03 -0.42
C ASN A 64 4.27 -2.58 -1.82
N SER A 65 2.96 -2.59 -2.07
CA SER A 65 2.39 -2.11 -3.33
C SER A 65 2.53 -0.60 -3.48
N ILE A 66 2.36 0.16 -2.38
CA ILE A 66 2.57 1.61 -2.37
C ILE A 66 4.04 1.95 -2.61
N LEU A 67 4.99 1.22 -2.05
CA LEU A 67 6.42 1.44 -2.33
C LEU A 67 6.73 1.28 -3.82
N LYS A 68 6.21 0.25 -4.46
CA LYS A 68 6.34 0.06 -5.91
C LYS A 68 5.71 1.21 -6.72
N LEU A 69 4.58 1.73 -6.27
CA LEU A 69 3.94 2.89 -6.89
C LEU A 69 4.80 4.15 -6.73
N ILE A 70 5.36 4.38 -5.54
CA ILE A 70 6.27 5.50 -5.27
C ILE A 70 7.44 5.49 -6.23
N ASP A 71 8.07 4.34 -6.45
CA ASP A 71 9.19 4.21 -7.40
C ASP A 71 8.78 4.61 -8.83
N LYS A 72 7.57 4.25 -9.26
CA LYS A 72 7.07 4.64 -10.58
C LYS A 72 6.73 6.12 -10.68
N ILE A 73 6.20 6.72 -9.62
CA ILE A 73 5.95 8.16 -9.55
C ILE A 73 7.27 8.93 -9.53
N GLN A 74 8.28 8.45 -8.82
CA GLN A 74 9.62 9.04 -8.82
C GLN A 74 10.25 9.00 -10.22
N TYR A 75 10.15 7.87 -10.92
CA TYR A 75 10.61 7.76 -12.29
C TYR A 75 9.93 8.77 -13.22
N LEU A 76 8.62 8.96 -13.07
CA LEU A 76 7.86 9.94 -13.84
C LEU A 76 8.25 11.39 -13.48
N HIS A 77 8.46 11.68 -12.19
CA HIS A 77 8.99 12.96 -11.72
C HIS A 77 10.31 13.32 -12.42
N ASP A 78 11.25 12.36 -12.42
CA ASP A 78 12.58 12.59 -13.03
C ASP A 78 12.48 12.85 -14.54
N GLY A 79 11.55 12.16 -15.22
CA GLY A 79 11.22 12.42 -16.62
C GLY A 79 10.75 13.85 -16.86
N PHE A 80 9.81 14.34 -16.04
CA PHE A 80 9.34 15.73 -16.13
C PHE A 80 10.41 16.75 -15.77
N ASP A 81 11.23 16.48 -14.74
CA ASP A 81 12.32 17.39 -14.35
C ASP A 81 13.39 17.51 -15.45
N ASN A 82 13.71 16.41 -16.12
CA ASN A 82 14.61 16.41 -17.27
C ASN A 82 14.04 17.22 -18.43
N LYS A 83 12.76 17.04 -18.75
CA LYS A 83 12.07 17.83 -19.78
C LYS A 83 11.93 19.30 -19.39
N ALA A 84 11.77 19.61 -18.13
CA ALA A 84 11.78 20.99 -17.64
C ALA A 84 13.10 21.70 -17.95
N LYS A 85 14.23 21.01 -17.76
CA LYS A 85 15.57 21.52 -18.09
C LYS A 85 15.77 21.68 -19.60
N GLU A 86 15.35 20.69 -20.40
CA GLU A 86 15.43 20.70 -21.86
C GLU A 86 14.64 21.88 -22.44
N PHE A 87 13.44 22.13 -21.92
CA PHE A 87 12.53 23.16 -22.43
C PHE A 87 12.63 24.51 -21.70
N ALA A 88 13.64 24.72 -20.89
CA ALA A 88 13.80 25.90 -20.03
C ALA A 88 13.75 27.23 -20.79
N LYS A 89 14.16 27.24 -22.05
CA LYS A 89 14.24 28.46 -22.91
C LYS A 89 13.14 28.54 -23.95
N ILE A 90 12.23 27.57 -24.02
CA ILE A 90 11.12 27.55 -25.00
C ILE A 90 10.01 28.42 -24.46
N LEU A 91 9.78 29.56 -25.10
CA LEU A 91 8.70 30.47 -24.72
C LEU A 91 7.34 29.94 -25.16
N LYS A 92 6.35 30.12 -24.31
CA LYS A 92 4.93 29.88 -24.60
C LYS A 92 4.06 30.96 -23.93
N MET A 93 2.81 31.03 -24.36
CA MET A 93 1.81 31.81 -23.67
C MET A 93 1.24 30.96 -22.49
N GLY A 94 1.38 31.47 -21.26
CA GLY A 94 0.66 30.96 -20.13
C GLY A 94 -0.82 31.30 -20.22
N ARG A 95 -1.69 30.38 -19.78
CA ARG A 95 -3.15 30.52 -19.89
C ARG A 95 -3.85 30.45 -18.56
N THR A 96 -4.89 31.27 -18.41
CA THR A 96 -5.87 31.19 -17.34
C THR A 96 -7.25 31.04 -17.97
N GLN A 97 -8.09 30.12 -17.46
CA GLN A 97 -9.41 29.83 -18.03
C GLN A 97 -9.38 29.60 -19.57
N LEU A 98 -8.34 28.91 -20.04
CA LEU A 98 -8.06 28.63 -21.48
C LEU A 98 -7.80 29.88 -22.34
N GLN A 99 -7.68 31.07 -21.74
CA GLN A 99 -7.36 32.33 -22.40
C GLN A 99 -5.90 32.70 -22.23
N ASP A 100 -5.33 33.35 -23.26
CA ASP A 100 -3.97 33.89 -23.19
C ASP A 100 -3.84 34.89 -22.01
N ALA A 101 -2.78 34.74 -21.22
CA ALA A 101 -2.52 35.59 -20.06
C ALA A 101 -1.14 36.25 -20.15
N VAL A 102 -0.09 35.54 -19.75
CA VAL A 102 1.27 36.09 -19.66
C VAL A 102 2.29 35.11 -20.23
N PRO A 103 3.44 35.62 -20.76
CA PRO A 103 4.51 34.73 -21.22
C PRO A 103 5.08 33.88 -20.08
N MET A 104 5.41 32.65 -20.41
CA MET A 104 6.15 31.72 -19.57
C MET A 104 7.00 30.79 -20.44
N THR A 105 7.72 29.84 -19.85
CA THR A 105 8.42 28.82 -20.61
C THR A 105 7.73 27.46 -20.48
N VAL A 106 7.86 26.61 -21.49
CA VAL A 106 7.43 25.21 -21.42
C VAL A 106 8.14 24.48 -20.27
N GLY A 107 9.42 24.82 -20.05
CA GLY A 107 10.18 24.26 -18.92
C GLY A 107 9.58 24.58 -17.56
N GLN A 108 9.01 25.77 -17.36
CA GLN A 108 8.33 26.13 -16.09
C GLN A 108 7.08 25.28 -15.89
N GLU A 109 6.32 24.97 -16.93
CA GLU A 109 5.13 24.13 -16.84
C GLU A 109 5.50 22.67 -16.53
N PHE A 110 6.52 22.11 -17.22
CA PHE A 110 7.01 20.76 -16.94
C PHE A 110 7.62 20.66 -15.53
N LYS A 111 8.28 21.73 -15.02
CA LYS A 111 8.75 21.78 -13.64
C LYS A 111 7.61 21.74 -12.64
N ALA A 112 6.48 22.41 -12.92
CA ALA A 112 5.29 22.33 -12.08
C ALA A 112 4.74 20.90 -12.01
N PHE A 113 4.74 20.14 -13.12
CA PHE A 113 4.36 18.73 -13.12
C PHE A 113 5.32 17.88 -12.25
N ALA A 114 6.62 18.13 -12.34
CA ALA A 114 7.61 17.44 -11.49
C ALA A 114 7.36 17.72 -10.01
N VAL A 115 7.20 18.97 -9.59
CA VAL A 115 6.93 19.35 -8.20
C VAL A 115 5.66 18.71 -7.67
N LEU A 116 4.61 18.67 -8.48
CA LEU A 116 3.35 18.03 -8.16
C LEU A 116 3.54 16.53 -7.83
N LEU A 117 4.36 15.81 -8.58
CA LEU A 117 4.66 14.39 -8.35
C LEU A 117 5.56 14.19 -7.12
N GLU A 118 6.52 15.08 -6.88
CA GLU A 118 7.35 15.04 -5.67
C GLU A 118 6.51 15.15 -4.39
N GLU A 119 5.49 16.03 -4.41
CA GLU A 119 4.53 16.13 -3.30
C GLU A 119 3.78 14.82 -3.07
N GLU A 120 3.38 14.12 -4.16
CA GLU A 120 2.68 12.83 -4.03
C GLU A 120 3.60 11.73 -3.48
N VAL A 121 4.87 11.71 -3.86
CA VAL A 121 5.86 10.79 -3.27
C VAL A 121 5.95 10.99 -1.76
N ARG A 122 6.06 12.25 -1.29
CA ARG A 122 6.09 12.56 0.15
C ARG A 122 4.80 12.17 0.86
N ASN A 123 3.65 12.45 0.24
CA ASN A 123 2.35 12.15 0.82
C ASN A 123 2.09 10.64 0.92
N LEU A 124 2.40 9.88 -0.13
CA LEU A 124 2.27 8.42 -0.15
C LEU A 124 3.18 7.75 0.88
N LYS A 125 4.44 8.19 1.02
CA LYS A 125 5.36 7.68 2.05
C LYS A 125 4.80 7.88 3.45
N ARG A 126 4.32 9.10 3.76
CA ARG A 126 3.70 9.41 5.06
C ARG A 126 2.49 8.53 5.33
N THR A 127 1.63 8.37 4.33
CA THR A 127 0.37 7.62 4.49
C THR A 127 0.62 6.12 4.58
N ALA A 128 1.59 5.59 3.83
CA ALA A 128 1.99 4.19 3.91
C ALA A 128 2.46 3.81 5.33
N GLY A 129 3.13 4.73 6.04
CA GLY A 129 3.57 4.51 7.42
C GLY A 129 2.44 4.12 8.37
N LEU A 130 1.20 4.57 8.13
CA LEU A 130 0.04 4.19 8.93
C LEU A 130 -0.32 2.70 8.84
N LEU A 131 0.17 1.99 7.83
CA LEU A 131 -0.05 0.56 7.65
C LEU A 131 0.91 -0.30 8.49
N LEU A 132 1.94 0.28 9.06
CA LEU A 132 2.97 -0.45 9.83
C LEU A 132 2.57 -0.69 11.28
N GLU A 133 1.54 -0.02 11.78
CA GLU A 133 0.89 -0.35 13.03
C GLU A 133 -0.11 -1.49 12.79
N VAL A 134 0.09 -2.63 13.47
CA VAL A 134 -0.65 -3.86 13.21
C VAL A 134 -1.37 -4.35 14.46
N ASN A 135 -2.48 -5.06 14.26
CA ASN A 135 -3.26 -5.67 15.35
C ASN A 135 -2.95 -7.16 15.54
N LEU A 136 -1.80 -7.65 15.09
CA LEU A 136 -1.40 -9.05 15.26
C LEU A 136 -1.24 -9.39 16.75
N GLY A 137 -1.86 -10.50 17.18
CA GLY A 137 -1.98 -10.87 18.59
C GLY A 137 -3.29 -10.43 19.25
N ALA A 138 -4.10 -9.62 18.57
CA ALA A 138 -5.43 -9.20 19.02
C ALA A 138 -6.41 -10.36 19.17
N THR A 139 -6.20 -11.42 18.41
CA THR A 139 -7.13 -12.55 18.26
C THR A 139 -8.50 -12.12 17.72
N ALA A 140 -9.60 -12.55 18.33
CA ALA A 140 -10.94 -12.36 17.77
C ALA A 140 -11.41 -10.88 17.78
N ILE A 141 -11.21 -10.18 18.89
CA ILE A 141 -11.78 -8.84 19.12
C ILE A 141 -10.81 -7.82 19.74
N GLY A 142 -9.53 -8.15 19.82
CA GLY A 142 -8.53 -7.26 20.40
C GLY A 142 -8.15 -7.53 21.85
N THR A 143 -8.72 -8.55 22.48
CA THR A 143 -8.44 -8.89 23.88
C THR A 143 -7.24 -9.82 24.06
N GLY A 144 -6.71 -10.38 22.97
CA GLY A 144 -5.64 -11.38 23.04
C GLY A 144 -6.03 -12.67 23.75
N LEU A 145 -7.32 -13.00 23.78
CA LEU A 145 -7.82 -14.23 24.42
C LEU A 145 -7.17 -15.46 23.77
N ASN A 146 -6.75 -16.43 24.62
CA ASN A 146 -6.01 -17.63 24.22
C ASN A 146 -4.58 -17.39 23.69
N THR A 147 -3.98 -16.23 23.95
CA THR A 147 -2.55 -16.02 23.68
C THR A 147 -1.71 -16.17 24.95
N PRO A 148 -0.48 -16.67 24.85
CA PRO A 148 0.48 -16.63 25.97
C PRO A 148 0.82 -15.18 26.33
N LYS A 149 1.22 -14.96 27.58
CA LYS A 149 1.70 -13.63 28.04
C LYS A 149 2.92 -13.18 27.23
N GLY A 150 2.89 -11.95 26.71
CA GLY A 150 3.96 -11.38 25.88
C GLY A 150 3.93 -11.80 24.41
N TYR A 151 2.88 -12.52 24.00
CA TYR A 151 2.76 -12.99 22.59
C TYR A 151 2.73 -11.85 21.59
N THR A 152 1.93 -10.81 21.85
CA THR A 152 1.73 -9.69 20.91
C THR A 152 3.05 -8.99 20.59
N GLU A 153 3.82 -8.63 21.59
CA GLU A 153 5.09 -7.94 21.41
C GLU A 153 6.08 -8.83 20.65
N LEU A 154 6.12 -10.12 21.00
CA LEU A 154 7.05 -11.07 20.40
C LEU A 154 6.71 -11.38 18.95
N VAL A 155 5.43 -11.62 18.63
CA VAL A 155 5.00 -11.95 17.27
C VAL A 155 5.18 -10.77 16.32
N VAL A 156 4.92 -9.53 16.77
CA VAL A 156 5.14 -8.34 15.93
C VAL A 156 6.62 -8.06 15.74
N LYS A 157 7.46 -8.30 16.76
CA LYS A 157 8.92 -8.24 16.63
C LYS A 157 9.42 -9.21 15.56
N HIS A 158 9.01 -10.47 15.62
CA HIS A 158 9.38 -11.46 14.59
C HIS A 158 8.79 -11.15 13.22
N LEU A 159 7.59 -10.58 13.16
CA LEU A 159 7.02 -10.09 11.91
C LEU A 159 7.92 -9.02 11.29
N ALA A 160 8.40 -8.06 12.09
CA ALA A 160 9.30 -7.02 11.62
C ALA A 160 10.65 -7.60 11.14
N GLU A 161 11.22 -8.56 11.86
CA GLU A 161 12.45 -9.26 11.47
C GLU A 161 12.29 -10.01 10.14
N VAL A 162 11.21 -10.78 9.97
CA VAL A 162 10.96 -11.59 8.76
C VAL A 162 10.64 -10.73 7.55
N THR A 163 9.87 -9.65 7.72
CA THR A 163 9.47 -8.77 6.61
C THR A 163 10.50 -7.70 6.29
N GLY A 164 11.42 -7.39 7.21
CA GLY A 164 12.32 -6.25 7.11
C GLY A 164 11.60 -4.90 7.25
N LEU A 165 10.35 -4.89 7.68
CA LEU A 165 9.53 -3.69 7.84
C LEU A 165 9.45 -3.27 9.32
N PRO A 166 9.46 -1.98 9.65
CA PRO A 166 9.36 -1.50 11.02
C PRO A 166 7.92 -1.58 11.54
N CYS A 167 7.34 -2.78 11.55
CA CYS A 167 6.02 -3.03 12.10
C CYS A 167 6.04 -2.86 13.62
N VAL A 168 4.99 -2.22 14.15
CA VAL A 168 4.78 -2.00 15.57
C VAL A 168 3.40 -2.52 15.99
N PRO A 169 3.24 -3.02 17.23
CA PRO A 169 1.93 -3.37 17.73
C PRO A 169 1.08 -2.10 17.92
N ALA A 170 -0.21 -2.20 17.64
CA ALA A 170 -1.14 -1.11 17.90
C ALA A 170 -1.21 -0.80 19.40
N GLU A 171 -1.37 0.49 19.74
CA GLU A 171 -1.48 0.96 21.12
C GLU A 171 -2.70 0.34 21.82
N ASN A 172 -3.80 0.21 21.11
CA ASN A 172 -5.00 -0.47 21.57
C ASN A 172 -5.49 -1.48 20.54
N LEU A 173 -5.35 -2.77 20.86
CA LEU A 173 -5.71 -3.85 19.94
C LEU A 173 -7.22 -3.96 19.67
N ILE A 174 -8.08 -3.51 20.61
CA ILE A 174 -9.53 -3.54 20.44
C ILE A 174 -9.94 -2.48 19.41
N GLU A 175 -9.41 -1.28 19.53
CA GLU A 175 -9.60 -0.19 18.57
C GLU A 175 -9.09 -0.60 17.19
N ALA A 176 -7.83 -1.05 17.10
CA ALA A 176 -7.17 -1.41 15.84
C ALA A 176 -7.81 -2.62 15.12
N THR A 177 -8.57 -3.45 15.83
CA THR A 177 -9.32 -4.57 15.23
C THR A 177 -10.57 -4.09 14.51
N SER A 178 -11.14 -2.94 14.89
CA SER A 178 -12.36 -2.38 14.30
C SER A 178 -12.11 -1.17 13.40
N ASP A 179 -10.99 -0.45 13.57
CA ASP A 179 -10.72 0.78 12.84
C ASP A 179 -10.24 0.55 11.39
N CYS A 180 -10.80 1.35 10.48
CA CYS A 180 -10.44 1.40 9.07
C CYS A 180 -9.74 2.70 8.66
N GLY A 181 -9.40 3.59 9.59
CA GLY A 181 -8.87 4.94 9.35
C GLY A 181 -7.61 4.94 8.49
N ALA A 182 -6.66 4.03 8.76
CA ALA A 182 -5.46 3.87 7.96
C ALA A 182 -5.75 3.56 6.48
N TYR A 183 -6.73 2.69 6.22
CA TYR A 183 -7.13 2.35 4.84
C TYR A 183 -7.84 3.50 4.13
N VAL A 184 -8.67 4.26 4.85
CA VAL A 184 -9.33 5.47 4.32
C VAL A 184 -8.30 6.51 3.93
N MET A 185 -7.29 6.75 4.76
CA MET A 185 -6.20 7.68 4.47
C MET A 185 -5.37 7.25 3.27
N VAL A 186 -5.01 5.98 3.18
CA VAL A 186 -4.30 5.40 2.03
C VAL A 186 -5.12 5.54 0.75
N HIS A 187 -6.41 5.18 0.79
CA HIS A 187 -7.31 5.32 -0.35
C HIS A 187 -7.43 6.78 -0.80
N GLY A 188 -7.56 7.70 0.14
CA GLY A 188 -7.58 9.14 -0.12
C GLY A 188 -6.30 9.64 -0.81
N ALA A 189 -5.13 9.17 -0.36
CA ALA A 189 -3.85 9.51 -0.98
C ALA A 189 -3.74 8.96 -2.42
N LEU A 190 -4.17 7.73 -2.66
CA LEU A 190 -4.21 7.13 -3.99
C LEU A 190 -5.16 7.90 -4.92
N LYS A 191 -6.36 8.25 -4.44
CA LYS A 191 -7.32 9.06 -5.19
C LYS A 191 -6.75 10.43 -5.56
N ARG A 192 -6.12 11.11 -4.59
CA ARG A 192 -5.45 12.40 -4.82
C ARG A 192 -4.39 12.30 -5.91
N THR A 193 -3.54 11.29 -5.86
CA THR A 193 -2.51 11.00 -6.86
C THR A 193 -3.12 10.78 -8.24
N ALA A 194 -4.18 9.98 -8.33
CA ALA A 194 -4.87 9.70 -9.60
C ALA A 194 -5.50 10.97 -10.21
N VAL A 195 -6.14 11.81 -9.39
CA VAL A 195 -6.72 13.09 -9.84
C VAL A 195 -5.64 14.03 -10.39
N LYS A 196 -4.51 14.15 -9.71
CA LYS A 196 -3.38 14.97 -10.17
C LYS A 196 -2.78 14.45 -11.48
N LEU A 197 -2.57 13.14 -11.61
CA LEU A 197 -2.09 12.52 -12.84
C LEU A 197 -3.07 12.73 -14.00
N SER A 198 -4.37 12.59 -13.75
CA SER A 198 -5.41 12.86 -14.74
C SER A 198 -5.35 14.30 -15.23
N LYS A 199 -5.13 15.28 -14.33
CA LYS A 199 -4.94 16.68 -14.73
C LYS A 199 -3.72 16.85 -15.62
N VAL A 200 -2.56 16.32 -15.25
CA VAL A 200 -1.33 16.40 -16.06
C VAL A 200 -1.54 15.80 -17.45
N CYS A 201 -2.20 14.64 -17.54
CA CYS A 201 -2.51 14.02 -18.84
C CYS A 201 -3.44 14.89 -19.69
N ASN A 202 -4.45 15.55 -19.09
CA ASN A 202 -5.34 16.45 -19.78
C ASN A 202 -4.64 17.71 -20.26
N ASP A 203 -3.75 18.28 -19.46
CA ASP A 203 -2.93 19.44 -19.84
C ASP A 203 -2.02 19.10 -21.02
N LEU A 204 -1.30 17.98 -20.97
CA LEU A 204 -0.45 17.52 -22.08
C LEU A 204 -1.26 17.28 -23.37
N ARG A 205 -2.47 16.73 -23.23
CA ARG A 205 -3.36 16.54 -24.39
C ARG A 205 -3.82 17.88 -24.97
N LEU A 206 -4.10 18.88 -24.13
CA LEU A 206 -4.45 20.23 -24.59
C LEU A 206 -3.27 20.89 -25.28
N LEU A 207 -2.06 20.81 -24.70
CA LEU A 207 -0.83 21.40 -25.27
C LEU A 207 -0.48 20.80 -26.65
N SER A 208 -0.80 19.55 -26.88
CA SER A 208 -0.55 18.85 -28.14
C SER A 208 -1.79 18.75 -29.05
N SER A 209 -2.75 19.63 -28.87
CA SER A 209 -4.02 19.59 -29.60
C SER A 209 -3.86 19.91 -31.11
N GLY A 210 -4.17 18.92 -31.96
CA GLY A 210 -4.18 19.00 -33.41
C GLY A 210 -2.78 19.03 -34.05
N PRO A 211 -2.67 18.63 -35.33
CA PRO A 211 -1.38 18.49 -36.03
C PRO A 211 -0.73 19.84 -36.39
N ARG A 212 -1.43 20.93 -36.28
CA ARG A 212 -0.96 22.29 -36.59
C ARG A 212 -1.30 23.32 -35.51
N ALA A 213 -1.85 22.92 -34.40
CA ALA A 213 -2.39 23.77 -33.34
C ALA A 213 -1.85 23.42 -31.95
N GLY A 214 -0.63 22.98 -31.84
CA GLY A 214 0.07 22.86 -30.53
C GLY A 214 0.10 24.22 -29.86
N ILE A 215 -0.30 24.33 -28.59
CA ILE A 215 -0.39 25.54 -27.79
C ILE A 215 0.53 25.52 -26.60
#